data_f1b5cbea4972705bebaa37ebd5068051
#
_entry.id   f1b5cbea4972705bebaa37ebd5068051
#
_cell.length_a   1.000
_cell.length_b   1.000
_cell.length_c   1.000
_cell.angle_alpha   90.00
_cell.angle_beta   90.00
_cell.angle_gamma   90.00
#
_symmetry.space_group_name_H-M   'P 1'
#
loop_
_entity.id
_entity.type
_entity.pdbx_description
1 polymer ?
#
loop_
_entity_poly.entity_id
_entity_poly.type
_entity_poly.pdbx_seq_one_letter_code
_entity_poly.pdbx_strand_id
1 'polypeptide(L)'
;IKLTQMGMTRMMCPDMETERVVTEALNKVAGYTGTEAGVALTDAEGKELVILQKREQKVLSLADLAGEWKIATVDGAEVVVGKEDKVPFLAFDTAEMRVHGNAGCNLINGGFSQEEGQPASLRFSQMISTMMAGPNMELEGKILKAIDQVRSFAAGENGVIILQDAEGNAVLTLVKNTEGKLSE
;
A
#
# COMPACT_ATOMS: atom_id res chain seq x y z
N ILE A 1 -15.12 18.08 23.25
CA ILE A 1 -15.44 17.41 21.98
C ILE A 1 -16.37 16.23 22.26
N LYS A 2 -17.30 15.96 21.37
CA LYS A 2 -18.18 14.79 21.48
C LYS A 2 -18.22 14.10 20.12
N LEU A 3 -17.93 12.81 20.10
CA LEU A 3 -18.03 11.99 18.89
C LEU A 3 -19.47 11.54 18.72
N THR A 4 -20.09 11.92 17.59
CA THR A 4 -21.49 11.58 17.29
C THR A 4 -21.55 10.94 15.90
N GLN A 5 -22.51 10.06 15.68
CA GLN A 5 -22.75 9.40 14.38
C GLN A 5 -21.56 8.56 13.88
N MET A 6 -20.88 7.84 14.78
CA MET A 6 -19.87 6.89 14.36
C MET A 6 -20.53 5.72 13.62
N GLY A 7 -20.19 5.57 12.34
CA GLY A 7 -20.58 4.41 11.55
C GLY A 7 -19.55 3.29 11.68
N MET A 8 -20.01 2.05 11.75
CA MET A 8 -19.15 0.86 11.78
C MET A 8 -19.61 -0.15 10.73
N THR A 9 -18.67 -0.82 10.10
CA THR A 9 -18.97 -2.01 9.29
C THR A 9 -19.21 -3.20 10.22
N ARG A 10 -20.08 -4.13 9.82
CA ARG A 10 -20.34 -5.36 10.58
C ARG A 10 -19.51 -6.53 10.02
N MET A 11 -18.22 -6.31 9.86
CA MET A 11 -17.31 -7.39 9.45
C MET A 11 -16.83 -8.13 10.70
N MET A 12 -16.77 -9.45 10.63
CA MET A 12 -16.15 -10.25 11.68
C MET A 12 -14.63 -10.22 11.52
N CYS A 13 -13.96 -9.65 12.51
CA CYS A 13 -12.49 -9.64 12.59
C CYS A 13 -12.01 -10.67 13.62
N PRO A 14 -10.78 -11.17 13.51
CA PRO A 14 -10.21 -12.08 14.50
C PRO A 14 -10.11 -11.46 15.91
N ASP A 15 -10.00 -10.13 16.01
CA ASP A 15 -9.89 -9.38 17.27
C ASP A 15 -11.10 -8.44 17.47
N MET A 16 -12.24 -9.03 17.75
CA MET A 16 -13.47 -8.30 18.08
C MET A 16 -13.41 -7.63 19.47
N GLU A 17 -12.54 -8.10 20.36
CA GLU A 17 -12.40 -7.55 21.71
C GLU A 17 -11.76 -6.17 21.67
N THR A 18 -10.69 -5.98 20.92
CA THR A 18 -10.04 -4.69 20.72
C THR A 18 -11.01 -3.68 20.10
N GLU A 19 -11.77 -4.08 19.08
CA GLU A 19 -12.79 -3.23 18.45
C GLU A 19 -13.85 -2.77 19.47
N ARG A 20 -14.34 -3.69 20.31
CA ARG A 20 -15.32 -3.37 21.34
C ARG A 20 -14.77 -2.37 22.36
N VAL A 21 -13.57 -2.60 22.88
CA VAL A 21 -12.92 -1.73 23.87
C VAL A 21 -12.69 -0.33 23.30
N VAL A 22 -12.18 -0.23 22.06
CA VAL A 22 -11.96 1.06 21.39
C VAL A 22 -13.28 1.80 21.18
N THR A 23 -14.33 1.12 20.71
CA THR A 23 -15.64 1.71 20.46
C THR A 23 -16.29 2.20 21.76
N GLU A 24 -16.21 1.43 22.84
CA GLU A 24 -16.71 1.83 24.15
C GLU A 24 -15.98 3.06 24.71
N ALA A 25 -14.65 3.11 24.52
CA ALA A 25 -13.85 4.27 24.93
C ALA A 25 -14.24 5.51 24.12
N LEU A 26 -14.35 5.41 22.80
CA LEU A 26 -14.71 6.53 21.91
C LEU A 26 -16.11 7.09 22.22
N ASN A 27 -17.06 6.26 22.61
CA ASN A 27 -18.41 6.69 22.99
C ASN A 27 -18.44 7.52 24.30
N LYS A 28 -17.41 7.39 25.15
CA LYS A 28 -17.29 8.13 26.43
C LYS A 28 -16.52 9.42 26.29
N VAL A 29 -15.92 9.70 25.12
CA VAL A 29 -15.11 10.89 24.90
C VAL A 29 -15.94 12.17 25.09
N ALA A 30 -15.47 13.04 25.97
CA ALA A 30 -16.04 14.36 26.24
C ALA A 30 -15.03 15.51 26.04
N GLY A 31 -13.73 15.21 26.09
CA GLY A 31 -12.66 16.19 25.96
C GLY A 31 -11.42 15.63 25.27
N TYR A 32 -10.39 16.47 25.16
CA TYR A 32 -9.05 16.06 24.76
C TYR A 32 -7.99 16.93 25.42
N THR A 33 -6.80 16.38 25.60
CA THR A 33 -5.63 17.07 26.16
C THR A 33 -4.40 16.74 25.33
N GLY A 34 -3.55 17.73 25.05
CA GLY A 34 -2.24 17.50 24.44
C GLY A 34 -1.29 16.84 25.45
N THR A 35 -0.58 15.80 25.01
CA THR A 35 0.46 15.10 25.79
C THR A 35 1.77 15.09 25.02
N GLU A 36 2.88 14.78 25.66
CA GLU A 36 4.18 14.61 24.96
C GLU A 36 4.14 13.49 23.91
N ALA A 37 3.27 12.47 24.12
CA ALA A 37 3.10 11.35 23.21
C ALA A 37 2.09 11.61 22.08
N GLY A 38 1.30 12.71 22.14
CA GLY A 38 0.28 13.01 21.14
C GLY A 38 -0.94 13.71 21.73
N VAL A 39 -2.14 13.17 21.50
CA VAL A 39 -3.41 13.71 22.01
C VAL A 39 -4.13 12.63 22.82
N ALA A 40 -4.40 12.89 24.08
CA ALA A 40 -5.25 12.04 24.90
C ALA A 40 -6.71 12.47 24.75
N LEU A 41 -7.60 11.53 24.43
CA LEU A 41 -9.04 11.70 24.49
C LEU A 41 -9.52 11.39 25.92
N THR A 42 -10.31 12.27 26.49
CA THR A 42 -10.72 12.17 27.89
C THR A 42 -12.24 12.06 28.03
N ASP A 43 -12.70 11.47 29.15
CA ASP A 43 -14.10 11.50 29.55
C ASP A 43 -14.50 12.87 30.16
N ALA A 44 -15.73 12.95 30.70
CA ALA A 44 -16.24 14.17 31.31
C ALA A 44 -15.53 14.53 32.62
N GLU A 45 -14.93 13.57 33.29
CA GLU A 45 -14.15 13.72 34.53
C GLU A 45 -12.67 14.03 34.26
N GLY A 46 -12.24 14.06 33.00
CA GLY A 46 -10.86 14.32 32.58
C GLY A 46 -9.94 13.09 32.60
N LYS A 47 -10.51 11.89 32.78
CA LYS A 47 -9.73 10.66 32.72
C LYS A 47 -9.38 10.31 31.26
N GLU A 48 -8.12 9.96 31.03
CA GLU A 48 -7.66 9.52 29.71
C GLU A 48 -8.27 8.17 29.34
N LEU A 49 -8.88 8.13 28.15
CA LEU A 49 -9.52 6.94 27.57
C LEU A 49 -8.72 6.33 26.44
N VAL A 50 -8.21 7.18 25.56
CA VAL A 50 -7.45 6.77 24.35
C VAL A 50 -6.33 7.78 24.13
N ILE A 51 -5.11 7.30 23.86
CA ILE A 51 -3.99 8.15 23.44
C ILE A 51 -3.82 7.99 21.93
N LEU A 52 -3.99 9.09 21.22
CA LEU A 52 -3.73 9.18 19.78
C LEU A 52 -2.30 9.66 19.58
N GLN A 53 -1.49 8.83 18.94
CA GLN A 53 -0.15 9.20 18.52
C GLN A 53 -0.17 9.55 17.03
N LYS A 54 0.53 10.63 16.66
CA LYS A 54 0.73 10.94 15.25
C LYS A 54 1.55 9.80 14.63
N ARG A 55 0.97 9.11 13.67
CA ARG A 55 1.71 8.11 12.90
C ARG A 55 2.73 8.86 12.04
N GLU A 56 4.01 8.73 12.35
CA GLU A 56 5.06 9.15 11.43
C GLU A 56 5.04 8.20 10.24
N GLN A 57 4.41 8.64 9.16
CA GLN A 57 4.58 7.93 7.89
C GLN A 57 6.01 8.22 7.42
N LYS A 58 6.82 7.17 7.30
CA LYS A 58 8.12 7.27 6.65
C LYS A 58 7.88 7.84 5.25
N VAL A 59 8.36 9.04 4.99
CA VAL A 59 8.36 9.58 3.63
C VAL A 59 9.38 8.76 2.86
N LEU A 60 8.90 7.93 1.94
CA LEU A 60 9.75 7.16 1.06
C LEU A 60 10.43 8.08 0.06
N SER A 61 11.66 7.78 -0.24
CA SER A 61 12.40 8.34 -1.35
C SER A 61 12.41 7.34 -2.52
N LEU A 62 12.79 7.80 -3.70
CA LEU A 62 12.94 6.94 -4.86
C LEU A 62 13.92 5.77 -4.60
N ALA A 63 14.97 6.00 -3.80
CA ALA A 63 15.93 4.97 -3.42
C ALA A 63 15.30 3.81 -2.62
N ASP A 64 14.20 4.05 -1.90
CA ASP A 64 13.48 3.00 -1.18
C ASP A 64 12.76 2.02 -2.12
N LEU A 65 12.48 2.42 -3.37
CA LEU A 65 11.91 1.55 -4.40
C LEU A 65 12.94 0.57 -4.99
N ALA A 66 14.24 0.85 -4.87
CA ALA A 66 15.27 0.06 -5.51
C ALA A 66 15.18 -1.44 -5.17
N GLY A 67 15.32 -2.29 -6.20
CA GLY A 67 15.30 -3.75 -6.07
C GLY A 67 14.00 -4.39 -6.53
N GLU A 68 13.82 -5.65 -6.15
CA GLU A 68 12.75 -6.51 -6.64
C GLU A 68 11.62 -6.66 -5.62
N TRP A 69 10.38 -6.50 -6.09
CA TRP A 69 9.17 -6.47 -5.29
C TRP A 69 8.11 -7.39 -5.86
N LYS A 70 7.59 -8.31 -5.06
CA LYS A 70 6.40 -9.12 -5.40
C LYS A 70 5.16 -8.25 -5.38
N ILE A 71 4.28 -8.40 -6.37
CA ILE A 71 2.96 -7.77 -6.35
C ILE A 71 2.04 -8.62 -5.46
N ALA A 72 1.68 -8.08 -4.30
CA ALA A 72 0.85 -8.77 -3.33
C ALA A 72 -0.66 -8.56 -3.56
N THR A 73 -1.06 -7.33 -3.93
CA THR A 73 -2.46 -7.02 -4.25
C THR A 73 -2.57 -6.15 -5.49
N VAL A 74 -3.70 -6.26 -6.19
CA VAL A 74 -4.13 -5.41 -7.31
C VAL A 74 -5.54 -4.93 -7.02
N ASP A 75 -5.77 -3.61 -7.01
CA ASP A 75 -7.05 -2.97 -6.67
C ASP A 75 -7.65 -3.52 -5.35
N GLY A 76 -6.78 -3.78 -4.36
CA GLY A 76 -7.16 -4.33 -3.06
C GLY A 76 -7.41 -5.85 -3.04
N ALA A 77 -7.41 -6.53 -4.18
CA ALA A 77 -7.54 -7.98 -4.26
C ALA A 77 -6.16 -8.67 -4.16
N GLU A 78 -6.07 -9.72 -3.35
CA GLU A 78 -4.85 -10.52 -3.21
C GLU A 78 -4.47 -11.22 -4.52
N VAL A 79 -3.19 -11.16 -4.88
CA VAL A 79 -2.64 -11.86 -6.04
C VAL A 79 -2.39 -13.31 -5.67
N VAL A 80 -3.23 -14.21 -6.18
CA VAL A 80 -3.09 -15.65 -5.99
C VAL A 80 -2.63 -16.27 -7.31
N VAL A 81 -1.50 -16.95 -7.29
CA VAL A 81 -0.94 -17.67 -8.45
C VAL A 81 -0.82 -19.16 -8.14
N GLY A 82 -0.93 -19.99 -9.15
CA GLY A 82 -0.71 -21.44 -9.01
C GLY A 82 0.75 -21.76 -8.63
N LYS A 83 0.98 -22.98 -8.13
CA LYS A 83 2.32 -23.40 -7.67
C LYS A 83 3.39 -23.43 -8.77
N GLU A 84 2.98 -23.59 -10.01
CA GLU A 84 3.85 -23.64 -11.19
C GLU A 84 3.86 -22.32 -11.96
N ASP A 85 3.04 -21.34 -11.55
CA ASP A 85 2.96 -20.05 -12.20
C ASP A 85 4.02 -19.09 -11.68
N LYS A 86 4.44 -18.19 -12.54
CA LYS A 86 5.39 -17.14 -12.17
C LYS A 86 4.71 -16.12 -11.27
N VAL A 87 5.33 -15.82 -10.14
CA VAL A 87 4.86 -14.78 -9.22
C VAL A 87 5.05 -13.41 -9.90
N PRO A 88 3.99 -12.58 -10.01
CA PRO A 88 4.11 -11.24 -10.55
C PRO A 88 5.03 -10.37 -9.67
N PHE A 89 5.93 -9.63 -10.34
CA PHE A 89 6.88 -8.77 -9.65
C PHE A 89 7.24 -7.54 -10.48
N LEU A 90 7.76 -6.52 -9.80
CA LEU A 90 8.40 -5.34 -10.37
C LEU A 90 9.80 -5.19 -9.76
N ALA A 91 10.79 -4.98 -10.60
CA ALA A 91 12.16 -4.67 -10.20
C ALA A 91 12.52 -3.26 -10.67
N PHE A 92 12.88 -2.39 -9.74
CA PHE A 92 13.20 -1.00 -10.00
C PHE A 92 14.70 -0.76 -10.00
N ASP A 93 15.21 -0.25 -11.09
CA ASP A 93 16.53 0.37 -11.18
C ASP A 93 16.35 1.89 -11.05
N THR A 94 16.59 2.40 -9.87
CA THR A 94 16.41 3.83 -9.57
C THR A 94 17.54 4.71 -10.09
N ALA A 95 18.69 4.13 -10.46
CA ALA A 95 19.80 4.85 -11.07
C ALA A 95 19.54 5.13 -12.56
N GLU A 96 18.97 4.15 -13.27
CA GLU A 96 18.62 4.28 -14.68
C GLU A 96 17.18 4.72 -14.92
N MET A 97 16.36 4.85 -13.87
CA MET A 97 14.92 5.14 -13.93
C MET A 97 14.16 4.12 -14.77
N ARG A 98 14.52 2.85 -14.62
CA ARG A 98 13.96 1.72 -15.37
C ARG A 98 13.28 0.73 -14.45
N VAL A 99 12.26 0.10 -14.99
CA VAL A 99 11.52 -0.98 -14.31
C VAL A 99 11.39 -2.15 -15.26
N HIS A 100 11.56 -3.35 -14.74
CA HIS A 100 11.24 -4.59 -15.42
C HIS A 100 10.51 -5.53 -14.47
N GLY A 101 9.87 -6.54 -15.01
CA GLY A 101 9.14 -7.48 -14.17
C GLY A 101 8.35 -8.51 -14.95
N ASN A 102 7.44 -9.14 -14.24
CA ASN A 102 6.47 -10.08 -14.79
C ASN A 102 5.07 -9.68 -14.29
N ALA A 103 4.10 -9.62 -15.19
CA ALA A 103 2.73 -9.24 -14.85
C ALA A 103 1.79 -10.47 -14.68
N GLY A 104 2.35 -11.68 -14.62
CA GLY A 104 1.60 -12.93 -14.50
C GLY A 104 1.94 -13.92 -15.59
N CYS A 105 1.81 -13.54 -16.86
CA CYS A 105 2.17 -14.36 -18.01
C CYS A 105 3.37 -13.76 -18.76
N ASN A 106 3.34 -12.46 -18.96
CA ASN A 106 4.29 -11.73 -19.79
C ASN A 106 5.32 -10.94 -18.99
N LEU A 107 6.54 -10.88 -19.56
CA LEU A 107 7.55 -9.96 -19.08
C LEU A 107 7.19 -8.54 -19.46
N ILE A 108 7.38 -7.62 -18.53
CA ILE A 108 7.18 -6.18 -18.73
C ILE A 108 8.49 -5.44 -18.54
N ASN A 109 8.67 -4.38 -19.31
CA ASN A 109 9.83 -3.50 -19.24
C ASN A 109 9.41 -2.08 -19.59
N GLY A 110 10.01 -1.07 -18.95
CA GLY A 110 9.72 0.32 -19.21
C GLY A 110 10.57 1.27 -18.41
N GLY A 111 10.17 2.53 -18.42
CA GLY A 111 10.76 3.58 -17.60
C GLY A 111 9.79 4.02 -16.52
N PHE A 112 10.29 4.81 -15.59
CA PHE A 112 9.47 5.59 -14.69
C PHE A 112 10.10 6.96 -14.45
N SER A 113 9.29 7.89 -13.97
CA SER A 113 9.72 9.25 -13.66
C SER A 113 9.12 9.72 -12.34
N GLN A 114 9.76 10.71 -11.76
CA GLN A 114 9.30 11.42 -10.57
C GLN A 114 9.08 12.89 -10.94
N GLU A 115 8.05 13.52 -10.39
CA GLU A 115 7.81 14.94 -10.57
C GLU A 115 8.73 15.75 -9.67
N GLU A 116 9.32 16.82 -10.20
CA GLU A 116 10.23 17.68 -9.45
C GLU A 116 9.51 18.32 -8.26
N GLY A 117 10.14 18.27 -7.08
CA GLY A 117 9.56 18.76 -5.84
C GLY A 117 8.51 17.83 -5.19
N GLN A 118 8.22 16.67 -5.78
CA GLN A 118 7.26 15.68 -5.25
C GLN A 118 7.95 14.33 -5.01
N PRO A 119 8.61 14.13 -3.86
CA PRO A 119 9.43 12.93 -3.61
C PRO A 119 8.63 11.61 -3.59
N ALA A 120 7.33 11.67 -3.41
CA ALA A 120 6.45 10.51 -3.42
C ALA A 120 5.73 10.30 -4.76
N SER A 121 5.98 11.13 -5.78
CA SER A 121 5.40 10.92 -7.10
C SER A 121 6.09 9.79 -7.85
N LEU A 122 5.32 9.05 -8.63
CA LEU A 122 5.80 7.96 -9.48
C LEU A 122 4.88 7.83 -10.69
N ARG A 123 5.46 7.85 -11.86
CA ARG A 123 4.72 7.64 -13.11
C ARG A 123 5.50 6.67 -13.99
N PHE A 124 4.86 5.58 -14.39
CA PHE A 124 5.42 4.67 -15.36
C PHE A 124 5.31 5.24 -16.78
N SER A 125 6.26 4.92 -17.63
CA SER A 125 6.32 5.39 -19.02
C SER A 125 6.86 4.29 -19.94
N GLN A 126 6.40 4.32 -21.19
CA GLN A 126 6.86 3.41 -22.24
C GLN A 126 6.88 1.93 -21.84
N MET A 127 5.86 1.51 -21.08
CA MET A 127 5.73 0.11 -20.69
C MET A 127 5.48 -0.76 -21.92
N ILE A 128 6.34 -1.75 -22.12
CA ILE A 128 6.21 -2.78 -23.15
C ILE A 128 6.03 -4.13 -22.47
N SER A 129 5.28 -5.02 -23.11
CA SER A 129 5.04 -6.37 -22.64
C SER A 129 5.27 -7.36 -23.79
N THR A 130 5.74 -8.56 -23.47
CA THR A 130 5.68 -9.66 -24.41
C THR A 130 4.23 -10.06 -24.69
N MET A 131 3.94 -10.73 -25.79
CA MET A 131 2.58 -11.13 -26.19
C MET A 131 2.43 -12.65 -26.18
N MET A 132 2.68 -13.28 -25.03
CA MET A 132 2.43 -14.71 -24.87
C MET A 132 1.05 -14.96 -24.27
N ALA A 133 0.32 -15.93 -24.81
CA ALA A 133 -0.91 -16.38 -24.22
C ALA A 133 -0.65 -17.34 -23.06
N GLY A 134 -1.37 -17.19 -21.95
CA GLY A 134 -1.21 -18.03 -20.76
C GLY A 134 -2.42 -17.97 -19.83
N PRO A 135 -2.43 -18.79 -18.78
CA PRO A 135 -3.59 -18.93 -17.88
C PRO A 135 -3.89 -17.64 -17.07
N ASN A 136 -2.88 -16.78 -16.85
CA ASN A 136 -2.98 -15.61 -15.96
C ASN A 136 -3.20 -14.28 -16.72
N MET A 137 -3.73 -14.31 -17.94
CA MET A 137 -3.94 -13.10 -18.76
C MET A 137 -4.92 -12.10 -18.14
N GLU A 138 -5.92 -12.57 -17.38
CA GLU A 138 -6.85 -11.66 -16.69
C GLU A 138 -6.14 -10.90 -15.57
N LEU A 139 -5.31 -11.60 -14.78
CA LEU A 139 -4.48 -10.97 -13.74
C LEU A 139 -3.48 -9.97 -14.36
N GLU A 140 -2.84 -10.36 -15.45
CA GLU A 140 -1.93 -9.50 -16.20
C GLU A 140 -2.61 -8.22 -16.66
N GLY A 141 -3.81 -8.31 -17.24
CA GLY A 141 -4.59 -7.16 -17.67
C GLY A 141 -4.90 -6.20 -16.52
N LYS A 142 -5.23 -6.74 -15.34
CA LYS A 142 -5.45 -5.93 -14.13
C LYS A 142 -4.16 -5.24 -13.66
N ILE A 143 -3.04 -5.96 -13.64
CA ILE A 143 -1.73 -5.41 -13.24
C ILE A 143 -1.29 -4.30 -14.20
N LEU A 144 -1.36 -4.50 -15.51
CA LEU A 144 -0.99 -3.50 -16.50
C LEU A 144 -1.85 -2.24 -16.40
N LYS A 145 -3.16 -2.41 -16.20
CA LYS A 145 -4.08 -1.30 -15.96
C LYS A 145 -3.73 -0.53 -14.68
N ALA A 146 -3.44 -1.24 -13.60
CA ALA A 146 -3.05 -0.63 -12.34
C ALA A 146 -1.72 0.15 -12.46
N ILE A 147 -0.72 -0.40 -13.18
CA ILE A 147 0.55 0.28 -13.48
C ILE A 147 0.32 1.62 -14.20
N ASP A 148 -0.59 1.66 -15.17
CA ASP A 148 -0.90 2.88 -15.92
C ASP A 148 -1.58 3.96 -15.06
N GLN A 149 -2.28 3.56 -14.02
CA GLN A 149 -2.96 4.45 -13.07
C GLN A 149 -2.04 5.03 -11.98
N VAL A 150 -0.85 4.44 -11.76
CA VAL A 150 0.05 4.89 -10.70
C VAL A 150 0.46 6.34 -10.87
N ARG A 151 0.36 7.14 -9.79
CA ARG A 151 0.80 8.54 -9.71
C ARG A 151 1.68 8.84 -8.51
N SER A 152 1.62 7.98 -7.47
CA SER A 152 2.44 8.15 -6.27
C SER A 152 2.73 6.82 -5.60
N PHE A 153 3.60 6.84 -4.61
CA PHE A 153 3.88 5.69 -3.75
C PHE A 153 3.99 6.10 -2.29
N ALA A 154 3.64 5.20 -1.39
CA ALA A 154 3.67 5.44 0.04
C ALA A 154 4.18 4.21 0.80
N ALA A 155 4.70 4.43 2.01
CA ALA A 155 5.03 3.35 2.92
C ALA A 155 3.76 2.73 3.50
N GLY A 156 3.64 1.41 3.35
CA GLY A 156 2.72 0.59 4.11
C GLY A 156 3.34 0.06 5.40
N GLU A 157 2.64 -0.85 6.05
CA GLU A 157 3.16 -1.55 7.24
C GLU A 157 4.19 -2.60 6.86
N ASN A 158 5.09 -2.94 7.80
CA ASN A 158 6.07 -4.03 7.64
C ASN A 158 6.95 -3.93 6.38
N GLY A 159 7.29 -2.71 5.92
CA GLY A 159 8.15 -2.51 4.76
C GLY A 159 7.46 -2.73 3.40
N VAL A 160 6.14 -2.74 3.38
CA VAL A 160 5.33 -2.78 2.17
C VAL A 160 5.37 -1.42 1.48
N ILE A 161 5.34 -1.40 0.15
CA ILE A 161 5.14 -0.19 -0.65
C ILE A 161 3.76 -0.24 -1.28
N ILE A 162 3.03 0.87 -1.18
CA ILE A 162 1.71 1.04 -1.78
C ILE A 162 1.86 2.00 -2.95
N LEU A 163 1.53 1.54 -4.16
CA LEU A 163 1.42 2.39 -5.34
C LEU A 163 -0.01 2.89 -5.45
N GLN A 164 -0.17 4.18 -5.70
CA GLN A 164 -1.46 4.87 -5.61
C GLN A 164 -1.78 5.59 -6.91
N ASP A 165 -3.08 5.71 -7.20
CA ASP A 165 -3.62 6.53 -8.29
C ASP A 165 -3.58 8.04 -7.95
N ALA A 166 -4.19 8.86 -8.81
CA ALA A 166 -4.26 10.31 -8.63
C ALA A 166 -5.13 10.74 -7.45
N GLU A 167 -6.08 9.92 -7.04
CA GLU A 167 -6.98 10.13 -5.90
C GLU A 167 -6.39 9.62 -4.58
N GLY A 168 -5.22 8.94 -4.63
CA GLY A 168 -4.56 8.34 -3.48
C GLY A 168 -5.06 6.95 -3.10
N ASN A 169 -5.86 6.30 -3.96
CA ASN A 169 -6.30 4.94 -3.73
C ASN A 169 -5.16 3.96 -4.05
N ALA A 170 -5.04 2.90 -3.26
CA ALA A 170 -4.07 1.84 -3.49
C ALA A 170 -4.47 1.03 -4.74
N VAL A 171 -3.63 1.05 -5.78
CA VAL A 171 -3.82 0.25 -7.00
C VAL A 171 -2.92 -0.99 -7.02
N LEU A 172 -1.73 -0.91 -6.44
CA LEU A 172 -0.82 -2.05 -6.26
C LEU A 172 -0.19 -2.01 -4.87
N THR A 173 -0.06 -3.17 -4.25
CA THR A 173 0.72 -3.33 -3.03
C THR A 173 1.92 -4.22 -3.31
N LEU A 174 3.10 -3.76 -2.92
CA LEU A 174 4.37 -4.39 -3.19
C LEU A 174 5.03 -4.86 -1.91
N VAL A 175 5.46 -6.11 -1.87
CA VAL A 175 6.21 -6.71 -0.76
C VAL A 175 7.62 -7.01 -1.24
N LYS A 176 8.63 -6.64 -0.46
CA LYS A 176 10.02 -6.86 -0.84
C LYS A 176 10.32 -8.34 -1.03
N ASN A 177 10.89 -8.69 -2.16
CA ASN A 177 11.31 -10.07 -2.40
C ASN A 177 12.58 -10.37 -1.58
N THR A 178 12.47 -11.29 -0.63
CA THR A 178 13.58 -11.77 0.21
C THR A 178 14.02 -13.20 -0.14
N GLU A 179 13.33 -13.85 -1.07
CA GLU A 179 13.48 -15.26 -1.44
C GLU A 179 14.06 -15.39 -2.84
N GLY A 180 15.35 -15.11 -3.02
CA GLY A 180 16.00 -15.27 -4.34
C GLY A 180 15.48 -14.32 -5.43
N LYS A 181 16.13 -14.27 -6.58
CA LYS A 181 15.66 -13.42 -7.69
C LYS A 181 14.49 -14.05 -8.42
N LEU A 182 13.40 -13.31 -8.63
CA LEU A 182 12.25 -13.72 -9.46
C LEU A 182 12.53 -13.52 -10.96
N SER A 183 13.62 -12.82 -11.29
CA SER A 183 14.02 -12.48 -12.65
C SER A 183 14.84 -13.59 -13.37
N GLU A 184 15.06 -14.74 -12.73
CA GLU A 184 15.73 -15.91 -13.34
C GLU A 184 14.76 -16.89 -13.98
#